data_a872d962d189291640a95e0c2c9e7bec
#
_entry.id   a872d962d189291640a95e0c2c9e7bec
#
_cell.length_a   1.000
_cell.length_b   1.000
_cell.length_c   1.000
_cell.angle_alpha   90.00
_cell.angle_beta   90.00
_cell.angle_gamma   90.00
#
_symmetry.space_group_name_H-M   'P 1'
#
loop_
_entity.id
_entity.type
_entity.pdbx_description
1 polymer ?
#
loop_
_entity_poly.entity_id
_entity_poly.type
_entity_poly.pdbx_seq_one_letter_code
_entity_poly.pdbx_strand_id
1 'polypeptide(L)'
;MFWNRLEVDLNTSIHTPELAMSSLPMLATLIVVASTAVAQTPVSSQPKPADTEVWKPVPAIVTPGRTNADPPSDAVVLFDGKNLDAWVSARDGSPAKWVVANGVFTVDKPSGDIRTKRSFTNYQLHVEWRVPENVTGSDQARGNSGVYLAWVNGDGYELQVLDSYNNTTYVNGQAASIYKQYPPLVNAMRKPGEWQTYDVVWTAPTFNANGSVATFAYVTAFHNGVLVQNNVALKGVTKDVGLPEYKPHGPAPILLQAHGDPSEPVSFRNIWLRELPPR
;
A
#
# COMPACT_ATOMS: atom_id res chain seq x y z
N MET A 1 33.95 12.56 29.85
CA MET A 1 35.29 13.18 29.84
C MET A 1 35.67 13.44 28.38
N PHE A 2 36.01 14.70 28.08
CA PHE A 2 36.49 15.30 26.82
C PHE A 2 35.46 15.60 25.72
N TRP A 3 34.98 16.82 25.81
CA TRP A 3 34.47 17.65 24.72
C TRP A 3 35.64 18.24 23.95
N ASN A 4 35.63 18.25 22.63
CA ASN A 4 36.47 19.13 21.80
C ASN A 4 35.58 20.01 20.90
N ARG A 5 35.64 21.29 21.18
CA ARG A 5 35.09 22.41 20.47
C ARG A 5 36.09 22.81 19.37
N LEU A 6 35.69 22.91 18.14
CA LEU A 6 36.47 23.57 17.08
C LEU A 6 35.83 24.94 16.81
N GLU A 7 36.57 25.97 17.20
CA GLU A 7 36.34 27.38 16.77
C GLU A 7 36.89 27.57 15.37
N VAL A 8 36.11 28.23 14.51
CA VAL A 8 36.55 28.67 13.18
C VAL A 8 36.68 30.19 13.22
N ASP A 9 37.92 30.69 13.08
CA ASP A 9 38.28 32.10 12.94
C ASP A 9 37.84 32.64 11.57
N LEU A 10 37.05 33.71 11.59
CA LEU A 10 36.73 34.55 10.43
C LEU A 10 37.50 35.85 10.53
N ASN A 11 38.61 35.94 9.84
CA ASN A 11 39.25 37.25 9.57
C ASN A 11 39.92 37.27 8.19
N THR A 12 39.22 37.77 7.20
CA THR A 12 39.83 38.14 5.92
C THR A 12 39.39 39.57 5.52
N SER A 13 40.37 40.46 5.66
CA SER A 13 40.36 41.86 5.29
C SER A 13 40.30 42.03 3.76
N ILE A 14 39.29 42.77 3.28
CA ILE A 14 39.19 43.12 1.84
C ILE A 14 39.63 44.56 1.64
N HIS A 15 40.72 44.72 0.91
CA HIS A 15 41.24 46.02 0.41
C HIS A 15 40.36 46.52 -0.75
N THR A 16 39.91 47.78 -0.65
CA THR A 16 39.28 48.52 -1.74
C THR A 16 40.33 49.43 -2.42
N PRO A 17 40.44 49.47 -3.75
CA PRO A 17 41.23 50.52 -4.41
C PRO A 17 40.36 51.74 -4.72
N GLU A 18 40.88 52.91 -4.32
CA GLU A 18 40.40 54.24 -4.72
C GLU A 18 40.63 54.43 -6.23
N LEU A 19 39.60 54.89 -6.93
CA LEU A 19 39.71 55.40 -8.32
C LEU A 19 39.32 56.86 -8.34
N ALA A 20 40.28 57.67 -8.86
CA ALA A 20 40.22 59.08 -8.96
C ALA A 20 39.12 59.61 -9.91
N MET A 21 38.37 60.58 -9.44
CA MET A 21 37.40 61.36 -10.25
C MET A 21 38.03 62.28 -11.24
N SER A 22 37.73 62.21 -12.53
CA SER A 22 37.91 63.26 -13.53
C SER A 22 36.54 63.80 -13.92
N SER A 23 36.36 65.09 -13.69
CA SER A 23 35.15 65.85 -13.97
C SER A 23 35.06 66.29 -15.43
N LEU A 24 34.00 65.91 -16.15
CA LEU A 24 33.56 66.55 -17.40
C LEU A 24 32.08 67.01 -17.22
N PRO A 25 31.70 68.20 -17.65
CA PRO A 25 30.35 68.68 -17.56
C PRO A 25 29.48 68.10 -18.67
N MET A 26 28.42 67.37 -18.28
CA MET A 26 27.46 66.86 -19.23
C MET A 26 26.18 67.70 -19.16
N LEU A 27 25.85 68.24 -20.33
CA LEU A 27 24.63 69.03 -20.57
C LEU A 27 23.39 68.13 -20.39
N ALA A 28 22.59 68.44 -19.38
CA ALA A 28 21.40 67.66 -19.10
C ALA A 28 20.22 68.10 -19.97
N THR A 29 19.88 67.30 -20.98
CA THR A 29 18.63 67.47 -21.71
C THR A 29 17.50 66.71 -20.89
N LEU A 30 16.59 67.52 -20.34
CA LEU A 30 15.47 67.00 -19.55
C LEU A 30 14.42 66.45 -20.51
N ILE A 31 14.37 65.11 -20.67
CA ILE A 31 13.26 64.43 -21.36
C ILE A 31 12.22 64.11 -20.29
N VAL A 32 11.12 64.86 -20.30
CA VAL A 32 9.92 64.54 -19.48
C VAL A 32 9.19 63.39 -20.16
N VAL A 33 9.44 62.20 -19.68
CA VAL A 33 8.60 61.03 -20.03
C VAL A 33 7.35 61.07 -19.15
N ALA A 34 6.22 61.46 -19.73
CA ALA A 34 4.93 61.36 -19.07
C ALA A 34 4.57 59.89 -18.97
N SER A 35 4.85 59.25 -17.79
CA SER A 35 4.37 57.92 -17.46
C SER A 35 2.89 58.00 -17.19
N THR A 36 2.07 57.55 -18.16
CA THR A 36 0.65 57.26 -17.88
C THR A 36 0.59 56.03 -16.99
N ALA A 37 0.45 56.24 -15.69
CA ALA A 37 0.12 55.17 -14.74
C ALA A 37 -1.29 54.67 -15.07
N VAL A 38 -1.37 53.54 -15.75
CA VAL A 38 -2.61 52.79 -15.83
C VAL A 38 -2.88 52.26 -14.42
N ALA A 39 -3.80 52.90 -13.71
CA ALA A 39 -4.29 52.40 -12.44
C ALA A 39 -4.96 51.06 -12.68
N GLN A 40 -4.26 49.97 -12.42
CA GLN A 40 -4.88 48.66 -12.25
C GLN A 40 -5.72 48.75 -10.99
N THR A 41 -7.02 48.91 -11.16
CA THR A 41 -7.98 48.67 -10.05
C THR A 41 -7.78 47.26 -9.57
N PRO A 42 -7.44 47.04 -8.29
CA PRO A 42 -7.45 45.68 -7.73
C PRO A 42 -8.87 45.17 -7.75
N VAL A 43 -9.18 44.21 -8.62
CA VAL A 43 -10.42 43.45 -8.56
C VAL A 43 -10.31 42.58 -7.32
N SER A 44 -10.62 43.14 -6.17
CA SER A 44 -10.88 42.38 -4.94
C SER A 44 -12.25 41.74 -5.08
N SER A 45 -12.31 40.64 -5.87
CA SER A 45 -13.48 39.79 -5.82
C SER A 45 -13.44 39.02 -4.50
N GLN A 46 -14.36 39.34 -3.60
CA GLN A 46 -14.57 38.53 -2.39
C GLN A 46 -14.79 37.08 -2.84
N PRO A 47 -14.06 36.09 -2.24
CA PRO A 47 -14.27 34.66 -2.54
C PRO A 47 -15.75 34.28 -2.37
N LYS A 48 -16.28 33.56 -3.33
CA LYS A 48 -17.68 33.07 -3.30
C LYS A 48 -17.69 31.57 -3.10
N PRO A 49 -18.73 30.99 -2.46
CA PRO A 49 -18.85 29.53 -2.34
C PRO A 49 -18.71 28.80 -3.67
N ALA A 50 -19.28 29.34 -4.74
CA ALA A 50 -19.20 28.76 -6.08
C ALA A 50 -17.79 28.65 -6.68
N ASP A 51 -16.80 29.40 -6.19
CA ASP A 51 -15.43 29.38 -6.71
C ASP A 51 -14.71 28.04 -6.43
N THR A 52 -15.19 27.25 -5.46
CA THR A 52 -14.66 25.96 -5.06
C THR A 52 -15.63 24.79 -5.30
N GLU A 53 -16.82 25.04 -5.86
CA GLU A 53 -17.80 24.01 -6.18
C GLU A 53 -17.40 23.22 -7.42
N VAL A 54 -17.34 21.89 -7.28
CA VAL A 54 -17.05 20.95 -8.37
C VAL A 54 -18.26 20.07 -8.63
N TRP A 55 -18.88 20.24 -9.80
CA TRP A 55 -20.11 19.55 -10.18
C TRP A 55 -19.89 18.28 -11.01
N LYS A 56 -18.69 18.05 -11.52
CA LYS A 56 -18.35 16.89 -12.36
C LYS A 56 -16.92 16.41 -12.08
N PRO A 57 -16.64 15.11 -12.22
CA PRO A 57 -17.59 14.05 -12.53
C PRO A 57 -18.52 13.74 -11.35
N VAL A 58 -19.78 13.40 -11.65
CA VAL A 58 -20.73 12.91 -10.64
C VAL A 58 -20.29 11.50 -10.21
N PRO A 59 -20.13 11.22 -8.91
CA PRO A 59 -19.78 9.90 -8.42
C PRO A 59 -20.80 8.84 -8.84
N ALA A 60 -20.32 7.64 -9.24
CA ALA A 60 -21.18 6.51 -9.55
C ALA A 60 -21.96 6.06 -8.30
N ILE A 61 -23.19 5.62 -8.49
CA ILE A 61 -24.00 5.06 -7.40
C ILE A 61 -23.60 3.59 -7.22
N VAL A 62 -23.14 3.25 -6.01
CA VAL A 62 -22.81 1.88 -5.59
C VAL A 62 -23.72 1.53 -4.41
N THR A 63 -24.44 0.41 -4.53
CA THR A 63 -25.24 -0.12 -3.41
C THR A 63 -24.29 -0.83 -2.43
N PRO A 64 -24.21 -0.39 -1.17
CA PRO A 64 -23.39 -1.07 -0.18
C PRO A 64 -23.97 -2.45 0.15
N GLY A 65 -23.12 -3.37 0.65
CA GLY A 65 -23.56 -4.61 1.24
C GLY A 65 -24.43 -4.38 2.49
N ARG A 66 -25.16 -5.40 2.93
CA ARG A 66 -25.99 -5.31 4.14
C ARG A 66 -25.18 -5.14 5.42
N THR A 67 -23.98 -5.69 5.41
CA THR A 67 -22.94 -5.52 6.44
C THR A 67 -21.63 -5.12 5.78
N ASN A 68 -20.63 -4.70 6.57
CA ASN A 68 -19.32 -4.37 6.04
C ASN A 68 -18.56 -5.56 5.44
N ALA A 69 -18.98 -6.80 5.74
CA ALA A 69 -18.41 -8.02 5.19
C ALA A 69 -19.05 -8.42 3.85
N ASP A 70 -20.25 -7.93 3.54
CA ASP A 70 -20.94 -8.26 2.29
C ASP A 70 -20.37 -7.43 1.13
N PRO A 71 -20.23 -8.02 -0.08
CA PRO A 71 -19.73 -7.30 -1.24
C PRO A 71 -20.68 -6.17 -1.67
N PRO A 72 -20.19 -4.97 -2.00
CA PRO A 72 -20.99 -3.92 -2.64
C PRO A 72 -21.32 -4.29 -4.10
N SER A 73 -22.25 -3.56 -4.72
CA SER A 73 -22.78 -3.88 -6.04
C SER A 73 -21.76 -3.82 -7.20
N ASP A 74 -20.62 -3.15 -7.01
CA ASP A 74 -19.51 -3.05 -7.96
C ASP A 74 -18.34 -3.99 -7.64
N ALA A 75 -18.51 -4.90 -6.67
CA ALA A 75 -17.48 -5.85 -6.29
C ALA A 75 -17.31 -6.98 -7.29
N VAL A 76 -16.07 -7.41 -7.45
CA VAL A 76 -15.69 -8.68 -8.07
C VAL A 76 -15.60 -9.72 -6.96
N VAL A 77 -16.52 -10.68 -6.96
CA VAL A 77 -16.51 -11.77 -5.98
C VAL A 77 -15.48 -12.81 -6.40
N LEU A 78 -14.50 -13.07 -5.54
CA LEU A 78 -13.44 -14.04 -5.77
C LEU A 78 -13.75 -15.39 -5.13
N PHE A 79 -14.57 -15.40 -4.07
CA PHE A 79 -15.10 -16.62 -3.45
C PHE A 79 -16.37 -16.33 -2.67
N ASP A 80 -17.46 -16.99 -3.06
CA ASP A 80 -18.81 -16.89 -2.47
C ASP A 80 -19.24 -18.15 -1.68
N GLY A 81 -18.29 -19.04 -1.43
CA GLY A 81 -18.55 -20.29 -0.72
C GLY A 81 -18.85 -21.50 -1.63
N LYS A 82 -18.85 -21.37 -2.95
CA LYS A 82 -19.29 -22.45 -3.86
C LYS A 82 -18.14 -23.18 -4.54
N ASN A 83 -17.22 -22.46 -5.17
CA ASN A 83 -16.15 -23.07 -5.95
C ASN A 83 -14.93 -22.14 -6.05
N LEU A 84 -13.84 -22.63 -6.62
CA LEU A 84 -12.59 -21.89 -6.85
C LEU A 84 -12.45 -21.41 -8.30
N ASP A 85 -13.56 -21.14 -9.00
CA ASP A 85 -13.53 -20.76 -10.42
C ASP A 85 -12.76 -19.48 -10.72
N ALA A 86 -12.61 -18.58 -9.73
CA ALA A 86 -11.79 -17.37 -9.83
C ALA A 86 -10.28 -17.65 -9.65
N TRP A 87 -9.89 -18.88 -9.23
CA TRP A 87 -8.54 -19.22 -8.80
C TRP A 87 -7.91 -20.30 -9.66
N VAL A 88 -6.58 -20.28 -9.74
CA VAL A 88 -5.75 -21.28 -10.39
C VAL A 88 -4.52 -21.56 -9.54
N SER A 89 -3.88 -22.71 -9.76
CA SER A 89 -2.55 -23.00 -9.22
C SER A 89 -1.57 -21.90 -9.65
N ALA A 90 -0.83 -21.36 -8.69
CA ALA A 90 0.20 -20.36 -8.99
C ALA A 90 1.38 -20.94 -9.77
N ARG A 91 1.59 -22.27 -9.68
CA ARG A 91 2.69 -22.98 -10.30
C ARG A 91 2.55 -23.07 -11.83
N ASP A 92 1.36 -23.46 -12.29
CA ASP A 92 1.17 -23.86 -13.71
C ASP A 92 -0.13 -23.33 -14.34
N GLY A 93 -0.96 -22.60 -13.56
CA GLY A 93 -2.24 -22.08 -14.05
C GLY A 93 -3.35 -23.13 -14.19
N SER A 94 -3.13 -24.38 -13.77
CA SER A 94 -4.18 -25.40 -13.69
C SER A 94 -5.26 -25.03 -12.68
N PRO A 95 -6.45 -25.65 -12.71
CA PRO A 95 -7.48 -25.40 -11.71
C PRO A 95 -6.96 -25.55 -10.28
N ALA A 96 -7.31 -24.62 -9.40
CA ALA A 96 -6.96 -24.68 -7.98
C ALA A 96 -7.56 -25.95 -7.33
N LYS A 97 -6.78 -26.59 -6.44
CA LYS A 97 -7.16 -27.88 -5.83
C LYS A 97 -7.42 -27.78 -4.33
N TRP A 98 -7.43 -26.59 -3.76
CA TRP A 98 -7.76 -26.43 -2.34
C TRP A 98 -9.18 -26.93 -2.05
N VAL A 99 -9.41 -27.47 -0.86
CA VAL A 99 -10.65 -28.17 -0.53
C VAL A 99 -11.77 -27.19 -0.21
N VAL A 100 -12.85 -27.24 -0.98
CA VAL A 100 -14.07 -26.44 -0.73
C VAL A 100 -15.10 -27.28 0.00
N ALA A 101 -15.51 -26.84 1.18
CA ALA A 101 -16.56 -27.50 1.99
C ALA A 101 -17.26 -26.47 2.88
N ASN A 102 -18.58 -26.59 3.02
CA ASN A 102 -19.40 -25.78 3.93
C ASN A 102 -19.20 -24.25 3.79
N GLY A 103 -19.09 -23.76 2.57
CA GLY A 103 -18.92 -22.34 2.31
C GLY A 103 -17.50 -21.79 2.56
N VAL A 104 -16.52 -22.66 2.76
CA VAL A 104 -15.13 -22.37 3.11
C VAL A 104 -14.20 -23.14 2.18
N PHE A 105 -13.05 -22.61 1.84
CA PHE A 105 -11.97 -23.43 1.31
C PHE A 105 -10.78 -23.47 2.27
N THR A 106 -10.10 -24.60 2.31
CA THR A 106 -8.95 -24.83 3.18
C THR A 106 -7.72 -25.10 2.34
N VAL A 107 -6.59 -24.53 2.76
CA VAL A 107 -5.29 -24.72 2.13
C VAL A 107 -4.97 -26.20 1.99
N ASP A 108 -4.68 -26.63 0.76
CA ASP A 108 -4.08 -27.94 0.48
C ASP A 108 -2.58 -27.75 0.21
N LYS A 109 -1.76 -27.88 1.27
CA LYS A 109 -0.32 -27.60 1.24
C LYS A 109 0.39 -28.36 0.12
N PRO A 110 0.11 -29.65 -0.16
CA PRO A 110 0.75 -30.37 -1.28
C PRO A 110 0.48 -29.77 -2.65
N SER A 111 -0.69 -29.18 -2.88
CA SER A 111 -1.01 -28.57 -4.18
C SER A 111 -0.38 -27.20 -4.39
N GLY A 112 0.18 -26.60 -3.33
CA GLY A 112 0.86 -25.30 -3.37
C GLY A 112 -0.08 -24.11 -3.45
N ASP A 113 0.49 -22.94 -3.72
CA ASP A 113 -0.20 -21.65 -3.75
C ASP A 113 -1.26 -21.57 -4.85
N ILE A 114 -2.28 -20.76 -4.58
CA ILE A 114 -3.28 -20.41 -5.59
C ILE A 114 -3.28 -18.90 -5.85
N ARG A 115 -3.57 -18.49 -7.09
CA ARG A 115 -3.69 -17.09 -7.47
C ARG A 115 -4.97 -16.83 -8.25
N THR A 116 -5.42 -15.58 -8.25
CA THR A 116 -6.56 -15.19 -9.08
C THR A 116 -6.24 -15.35 -10.57
N LYS A 117 -7.24 -15.74 -11.37
CA LYS A 117 -7.15 -15.77 -12.84
C LYS A 117 -7.00 -14.36 -13.41
N ARG A 118 -7.74 -13.40 -12.84
CA ARG A 118 -7.64 -11.98 -13.20
C ARG A 118 -6.48 -11.32 -12.48
N SER A 119 -5.93 -10.30 -13.12
CA SER A 119 -4.97 -9.36 -12.53
C SER A 119 -5.66 -8.03 -12.24
N PHE A 120 -5.18 -7.34 -11.19
CA PHE A 120 -5.75 -6.10 -10.70
C PHE A 120 -4.64 -5.07 -10.45
N THR A 121 -5.00 -3.78 -10.45
CA THR A 121 -4.05 -2.69 -10.18
C THR A 121 -4.31 -2.11 -8.79
N ASN A 122 -5.29 -1.21 -8.66
CA ASN A 122 -5.68 -0.60 -7.40
C ASN A 122 -7.04 -1.17 -6.97
N TYR A 123 -7.19 -1.49 -5.70
CA TYR A 123 -8.45 -2.06 -5.24
C TYR A 123 -8.63 -1.92 -3.72
N GLN A 124 -9.88 -2.02 -3.31
CA GLN A 124 -10.28 -2.40 -1.96
C GLN A 124 -10.50 -3.91 -1.95
N LEU A 125 -9.97 -4.62 -0.97
CA LEU A 125 -10.08 -6.08 -0.81
C LEU A 125 -10.65 -6.41 0.55
N HIS A 126 -11.57 -7.37 0.59
CA HIS A 126 -12.02 -8.04 1.80
C HIS A 126 -11.64 -9.53 1.75
N VAL A 127 -11.07 -10.04 2.84
CA VAL A 127 -10.71 -11.44 3.00
C VAL A 127 -11.04 -11.90 4.42
N GLU A 128 -11.79 -13.00 4.54
CA GLU A 128 -11.95 -13.66 5.83
C GLU A 128 -11.10 -14.94 5.87
N TRP A 129 -10.36 -15.12 6.96
CA TRP A 129 -9.48 -16.26 7.15
C TRP A 129 -9.53 -16.78 8.60
N ARG A 130 -9.12 -18.03 8.80
CA ARG A 130 -9.16 -18.67 10.11
C ARG A 130 -8.08 -19.73 10.22
N VAL A 131 -7.31 -19.71 11.32
CA VAL A 131 -6.57 -20.88 11.77
C VAL A 131 -7.52 -21.79 12.53
N PRO A 132 -7.40 -23.13 12.44
CA PRO A 132 -8.29 -24.04 13.17
C PRO A 132 -8.08 -23.93 14.69
N GLU A 133 -9.09 -24.31 15.47
CA GLU A 133 -9.05 -24.24 16.94
C GLU A 133 -7.92 -25.09 17.55
N ASN A 134 -7.63 -26.22 16.91
CA ASN A 134 -6.58 -27.16 17.31
C ASN A 134 -5.21 -26.89 16.71
N VAL A 135 -4.98 -25.65 16.21
CA VAL A 135 -3.69 -25.29 15.59
C VAL A 135 -2.52 -25.57 16.53
N THR A 136 -1.49 -26.21 15.98
CA THR A 136 -0.25 -26.56 16.70
C THR A 136 0.94 -25.75 16.22
N GLY A 137 2.07 -25.90 16.89
CA GLY A 137 3.31 -25.19 16.54
C GLY A 137 3.52 -23.90 17.34
N SER A 138 4.52 -23.14 16.93
CA SER A 138 4.93 -21.87 17.56
C SER A 138 5.65 -21.00 16.51
N ASP A 139 5.83 -19.71 16.84
CA ASP A 139 6.51 -18.75 15.98
C ASP A 139 5.90 -18.76 14.57
N GLN A 140 6.71 -18.75 13.53
CA GLN A 140 6.29 -18.78 12.12
C GLN A 140 5.77 -20.16 11.67
N ALA A 141 5.90 -21.20 12.48
CA ALA A 141 5.38 -22.54 12.20
C ALA A 141 4.01 -22.79 12.83
N ARG A 142 3.17 -21.75 12.98
CA ARG A 142 1.85 -21.87 13.58
C ARG A 142 0.79 -21.11 12.79
N GLY A 143 -0.01 -21.83 11.99
CA GLY A 143 -1.12 -21.28 11.22
C GLY A 143 -0.65 -20.23 10.20
N ASN A 144 0.45 -20.51 9.52
CA ASN A 144 1.09 -19.59 8.58
C ASN A 144 0.47 -19.71 7.18
N SER A 145 0.28 -18.55 6.56
CA SER A 145 -0.14 -18.33 5.19
C SER A 145 0.20 -16.89 4.81
N GLY A 146 -0.19 -16.43 3.62
CA GLY A 146 0.02 -15.06 3.18
C GLY A 146 -1.05 -14.64 2.17
N VAL A 147 -1.42 -13.36 2.21
CA VAL A 147 -2.18 -12.70 1.15
C VAL A 147 -1.23 -11.79 0.39
N TYR A 148 -0.83 -12.20 -0.82
CA TYR A 148 0.00 -11.37 -1.68
C TYR A 148 -0.88 -10.44 -2.49
N LEU A 149 -0.80 -9.15 -2.21
CA LEU A 149 -1.62 -8.11 -2.83
C LEU A 149 -1.32 -7.93 -4.33
N ALA A 150 -0.11 -8.23 -4.75
CA ALA A 150 0.27 -8.37 -6.15
C ALA A 150 1.37 -9.41 -6.25
N TRP A 151 1.11 -10.50 -6.99
CA TRP A 151 2.07 -11.57 -7.24
C TRP A 151 2.79 -11.36 -8.56
N VAL A 152 4.11 -11.19 -8.53
CA VAL A 152 4.93 -10.79 -9.68
C VAL A 152 6.10 -11.74 -9.85
N ASN A 153 6.03 -12.64 -10.84
CA ASN A 153 7.14 -13.50 -11.26
C ASN A 153 7.88 -14.22 -10.12
N GLY A 154 7.15 -14.85 -9.20
CA GLY A 154 7.72 -15.60 -8.09
C GLY A 154 7.92 -14.80 -6.80
N ASP A 155 7.65 -13.50 -6.82
CA ASP A 155 7.68 -12.59 -5.66
C ASP A 155 6.33 -11.86 -5.52
N GLY A 156 6.15 -11.06 -4.47
CA GLY A 156 4.93 -10.26 -4.32
C GLY A 156 4.95 -9.39 -3.08
N TYR A 157 3.85 -8.70 -2.83
CA TYR A 157 3.69 -7.80 -1.68
C TYR A 157 2.79 -8.47 -0.66
N GLU A 158 3.38 -9.01 0.38
CA GLU A 158 2.71 -9.90 1.32
C GLU A 158 2.14 -9.16 2.52
N LEU A 159 0.84 -9.35 2.73
CA LEU A 159 0.16 -9.13 4.00
C LEU A 159 0.11 -10.46 4.75
N GLN A 160 0.83 -10.55 5.86
CA GLN A 160 1.04 -11.80 6.60
C GLN A 160 -0.25 -12.35 7.19
N VAL A 161 -0.43 -13.66 7.06
CA VAL A 161 -1.41 -14.48 7.78
C VAL A 161 -0.65 -15.41 8.71
N LEU A 162 -0.92 -15.30 10.01
CA LEU A 162 -0.26 -16.09 11.06
C LEU A 162 -1.19 -16.19 12.27
N ASP A 163 -1.14 -17.28 13.01
CA ASP A 163 -1.69 -17.25 14.37
C ASP A 163 -0.76 -16.43 15.28
N SER A 164 -1.13 -15.19 15.53
CA SER A 164 -0.42 -14.28 16.45
C SER A 164 -1.09 -14.17 17.83
N TYR A 165 -2.10 -15.02 18.11
CA TYR A 165 -2.77 -15.06 19.41
C TYR A 165 -1.92 -15.84 20.41
N ASN A 166 -1.37 -15.14 21.42
CA ASN A 166 -0.46 -15.74 22.41
C ASN A 166 0.68 -16.55 21.76
N ASN A 167 1.20 -16.07 20.62
CA ASN A 167 2.29 -16.69 19.87
C ASN A 167 3.42 -15.69 19.69
N THR A 168 4.56 -15.96 20.30
CA THR A 168 5.74 -15.09 20.22
C THR A 168 6.46 -15.32 18.89
N THR A 169 6.68 -14.25 18.14
CA THR A 169 7.46 -14.22 16.91
C THR A 169 8.07 -12.83 16.70
N TYR A 170 8.92 -12.67 15.69
CA TYR A 170 9.40 -11.33 15.32
C TYR A 170 8.24 -10.42 14.88
N VAL A 171 8.24 -9.18 15.35
CA VAL A 171 7.07 -8.28 15.27
C VAL A 171 6.62 -7.97 13.84
N ASN A 172 7.55 -7.92 12.89
CA ASN A 172 7.26 -7.69 11.47
C ASN A 172 6.96 -8.99 10.68
N GLY A 173 6.70 -10.09 11.37
CA GLY A 173 6.17 -11.36 10.85
C GLY A 173 4.86 -11.78 11.51
N GLN A 174 4.27 -10.95 12.38
CA GLN A 174 2.95 -11.19 12.96
C GLN A 174 1.83 -11.03 11.91
N ALA A 175 0.64 -11.52 12.22
CA ALA A 175 -0.56 -11.28 11.42
C ALA A 175 -0.71 -9.79 11.07
N ALA A 176 -1.07 -9.49 9.82
CA ALA A 176 -1.21 -8.14 9.29
C ALA A 176 0.10 -7.30 9.19
N SER A 177 1.27 -7.89 9.38
CA SER A 177 2.53 -7.27 8.95
C SER A 177 2.56 -7.13 7.41
N ILE A 178 3.18 -6.07 6.92
CA ILE A 178 3.81 -6.15 5.61
C ILE A 178 5.11 -6.93 5.85
N TYR A 179 5.10 -8.22 5.48
CA TYR A 179 6.07 -9.21 5.95
C TYR A 179 7.51 -8.74 5.81
N LYS A 180 8.25 -8.76 6.95
CA LYS A 180 9.63 -8.28 7.11
C LYS A 180 9.90 -6.82 6.71
N GLN A 181 8.85 -6.03 6.43
CA GLN A 181 9.00 -4.60 6.16
C GLN A 181 8.45 -3.73 7.29
N TYR A 182 7.19 -3.97 7.69
CA TYR A 182 6.50 -3.20 8.73
C TYR A 182 5.68 -4.10 9.64
N PRO A 183 5.82 -4.00 10.98
CA PRO A 183 4.91 -4.65 11.90
C PRO A 183 3.50 -4.03 11.82
N PRO A 184 2.46 -4.73 12.27
CA PRO A 184 1.16 -4.11 12.48
C PRO A 184 1.25 -3.08 13.62
N LEU A 185 0.41 -2.04 13.57
CA LEU A 185 0.33 -1.02 14.64
C LEU A 185 -0.08 -1.63 15.98
N VAL A 186 -0.92 -2.65 15.94
CA VAL A 186 -1.36 -3.45 17.10
C VAL A 186 -1.64 -4.88 16.66
N ASN A 187 -1.59 -5.83 17.59
CA ASN A 187 -2.04 -7.20 17.38
C ASN A 187 -3.56 -7.28 17.64
N ALA A 188 -4.36 -7.33 16.56
CA ALA A 188 -5.83 -7.43 16.63
C ALA A 188 -6.35 -8.86 16.42
N MET A 189 -5.49 -9.87 16.61
CA MET A 189 -5.82 -11.27 16.39
C MET A 189 -6.86 -11.78 17.41
N ARG A 190 -7.92 -12.46 16.91
CA ARG A 190 -8.84 -13.27 17.70
C ARG A 190 -8.24 -14.64 17.94
N LYS A 191 -8.84 -15.42 18.86
CA LYS A 191 -8.40 -16.78 19.19
C LYS A 191 -8.42 -17.71 17.98
N PRO A 192 -7.58 -18.76 17.95
CA PRO A 192 -7.73 -19.86 17.02
C PRO A 192 -9.16 -20.40 17.01
N GLY A 193 -9.65 -20.80 15.85
CA GLY A 193 -11.04 -21.19 15.63
C GLY A 193 -12.00 -20.04 15.28
N GLU A 194 -11.65 -18.80 15.62
CA GLU A 194 -12.45 -17.62 15.27
C GLU A 194 -12.04 -17.05 13.90
N TRP A 195 -13.03 -16.51 13.16
CA TRP A 195 -12.76 -15.84 11.88
C TRP A 195 -12.09 -14.48 12.09
N GLN A 196 -11.05 -14.24 11.32
CA GLN A 196 -10.35 -12.99 11.18
C GLN A 196 -10.81 -12.30 9.89
N THR A 197 -10.80 -10.97 9.86
CA THR A 197 -11.08 -10.20 8.65
C THR A 197 -9.90 -9.31 8.31
N TYR A 198 -9.53 -9.27 7.04
CA TYR A 198 -8.68 -8.22 6.48
C TYR A 198 -9.52 -7.36 5.53
N ASP A 199 -9.56 -6.06 5.81
CA ASP A 199 -10.06 -5.04 4.90
C ASP A 199 -8.88 -4.18 4.46
N VAL A 200 -8.57 -4.19 3.16
CA VAL A 200 -7.32 -3.65 2.62
C VAL A 200 -7.61 -2.64 1.52
N VAL A 201 -6.96 -1.50 1.54
CA VAL A 201 -6.82 -0.61 0.38
C VAL A 201 -5.42 -0.76 -0.16
N TRP A 202 -5.32 -1.28 -1.37
CA TRP A 202 -4.08 -1.46 -2.11
C TRP A 202 -3.96 -0.42 -3.22
N THR A 203 -2.82 0.26 -3.28
CA THR A 203 -2.42 1.11 -4.40
C THR A 203 -1.12 0.54 -4.99
N ALA A 204 -1.17 0.13 -6.25
CA ALA A 204 -0.03 -0.45 -6.94
C ALA A 204 1.08 0.60 -7.18
N PRO A 205 2.34 0.18 -7.26
CA PRO A 205 3.42 1.05 -7.67
C PRO A 205 3.30 1.40 -9.15
N THR A 206 3.90 2.52 -9.55
CA THR A 206 4.10 2.85 -10.95
C THR A 206 5.60 2.91 -11.27
N PHE A 207 5.95 2.71 -12.53
CA PHE A 207 7.33 2.64 -12.98
C PHE A 207 7.59 3.60 -14.14
N ASN A 208 8.79 4.16 -14.17
CA ASN A 208 9.30 4.93 -15.28
C ASN A 208 9.66 4.00 -16.46
N ALA A 209 9.84 4.57 -17.65
CA ALA A 209 10.23 3.81 -18.84
C ALA A 209 11.57 3.05 -18.70
N ASN A 210 12.46 3.52 -17.82
CA ASN A 210 13.73 2.85 -17.52
C ASN A 210 13.62 1.75 -16.45
N GLY A 211 12.40 1.45 -15.95
CA GLY A 211 12.13 0.44 -14.94
C GLY A 211 12.33 0.91 -13.48
N SER A 212 12.77 2.13 -13.24
CA SER A 212 12.82 2.66 -11.87
C SER A 212 11.41 2.95 -11.34
N VAL A 213 11.22 2.83 -10.03
CA VAL A 213 9.92 3.15 -9.41
C VAL A 213 9.64 4.65 -9.55
N ALA A 214 8.44 4.99 -10.04
CA ALA A 214 7.95 6.35 -10.13
C ALA A 214 7.11 6.71 -8.90
N THR A 215 6.20 5.81 -8.46
CA THR A 215 5.47 5.92 -7.21
C THR A 215 5.53 4.60 -6.46
N PHE A 216 5.66 4.66 -5.14
CA PHE A 216 5.65 3.46 -4.29
C PHE A 216 4.28 2.80 -4.27
N ALA A 217 4.25 1.52 -3.92
CA ALA A 217 3.03 0.85 -3.51
C ALA A 217 2.61 1.35 -2.12
N TYR A 218 1.28 1.44 -1.89
CA TYR A 218 0.72 1.83 -0.58
C TYR A 218 -0.32 0.83 -0.09
N VAL A 219 -0.31 0.61 1.22
CA VAL A 219 -1.29 -0.24 1.90
C VAL A 219 -1.90 0.48 3.08
N THR A 220 -3.23 0.47 3.15
CA THR A 220 -3.99 0.65 4.39
C THR A 220 -4.70 -0.65 4.68
N ALA A 221 -4.56 -1.19 5.89
CA ALA A 221 -5.21 -2.44 6.26
C ALA A 221 -5.85 -2.36 7.65
N PHE A 222 -7.03 -2.97 7.74
CA PHE A 222 -7.71 -3.21 9.01
C PHE A 222 -7.72 -4.73 9.26
N HIS A 223 -7.45 -5.12 10.50
CA HIS A 223 -7.58 -6.47 10.98
C HIS A 223 -8.70 -6.49 12.03
N ASN A 224 -9.77 -7.24 11.77
CA ASN A 224 -10.97 -7.28 12.62
C ASN A 224 -11.56 -5.89 12.93
N GLY A 225 -11.54 -4.98 11.95
CA GLY A 225 -12.01 -3.61 12.08
C GLY A 225 -11.03 -2.66 12.77
N VAL A 226 -9.87 -3.12 13.23
CA VAL A 226 -8.82 -2.30 13.85
C VAL A 226 -7.77 -1.92 12.82
N LEU A 227 -7.42 -0.64 12.73
CA LEU A 227 -6.37 -0.15 11.82
C LEU A 227 -5.01 -0.74 12.21
N VAL A 228 -4.39 -1.48 11.31
CA VAL A 228 -3.09 -2.14 11.54
C VAL A 228 -1.99 -1.66 10.60
N GLN A 229 -2.33 -1.15 9.43
CA GLN A 229 -1.40 -0.47 8.50
C GLN A 229 -2.07 0.83 8.02
N ASN A 230 -1.41 1.97 8.20
CA ASN A 230 -1.97 3.28 7.89
C ASN A 230 -1.23 3.92 6.71
N ASN A 231 -1.69 3.68 5.49
CA ASN A 231 -1.14 4.25 4.25
C ASN A 231 0.40 4.11 4.17
N VAL A 232 0.91 2.93 4.51
CA VAL A 232 2.36 2.67 4.51
C VAL A 232 2.88 2.57 3.09
N ALA A 233 4.00 3.24 2.82
CA ALA A 233 4.75 3.10 1.56
C ALA A 233 5.63 1.85 1.64
N LEU A 234 5.39 0.85 0.79
CA LEU A 234 6.17 -0.37 0.77
C LEU A 234 7.58 -0.12 0.22
N LYS A 235 8.55 -0.92 0.64
CA LYS A 235 9.95 -0.84 0.20
C LYS A 235 10.23 -1.66 -1.06
N GLY A 236 9.25 -2.43 -1.54
CA GLY A 236 9.35 -3.34 -2.67
C GLY A 236 8.62 -4.66 -2.40
N VAL A 237 8.87 -5.67 -3.24
CA VAL A 237 8.33 -7.02 -3.02
C VAL A 237 8.90 -7.64 -1.75
N THR A 238 8.11 -8.47 -1.09
CA THR A 238 8.49 -9.22 0.11
C THR A 238 9.68 -10.14 -0.17
N LYS A 239 10.64 -10.18 0.77
CA LYS A 239 11.77 -11.10 0.76
C LYS A 239 11.86 -11.80 2.11
N ASP A 240 12.01 -13.12 2.10
CA ASP A 240 12.35 -13.86 3.31
C ASP A 240 13.80 -13.59 3.72
N VAL A 241 14.69 -13.55 2.73
CA VAL A 241 16.11 -13.23 2.91
C VAL A 241 16.49 -12.08 1.97
N GLY A 242 17.17 -11.08 2.51
CA GLY A 242 17.60 -9.89 1.79
C GLY A 242 16.68 -8.70 1.98
N LEU A 243 16.95 -7.60 1.27
CA LEU A 243 16.17 -6.38 1.33
C LEU A 243 15.05 -6.40 0.28
N PRO A 244 13.90 -5.82 0.59
CA PRO A 244 12.84 -5.60 -0.39
C PRO A 244 13.36 -4.74 -1.56
N GLU A 245 12.92 -5.05 -2.76
CA GLU A 245 13.22 -4.26 -3.95
C GLU A 245 12.01 -4.18 -4.87
N TYR A 246 11.89 -3.09 -5.62
CA TYR A 246 10.86 -2.98 -6.64
C TYR A 246 11.28 -3.67 -7.93
N LYS A 247 10.34 -4.46 -8.50
CA LYS A 247 10.45 -5.05 -9.85
C LYS A 247 9.35 -4.46 -10.72
N PRO A 248 9.65 -3.91 -11.91
CA PRO A 248 8.63 -3.37 -12.80
C PRO A 248 7.54 -4.40 -13.12
N HIS A 249 6.28 -4.00 -12.93
CA HIS A 249 5.13 -4.82 -13.28
C HIS A 249 3.91 -3.93 -13.59
N GLY A 250 2.92 -4.50 -14.27
CA GLY A 250 1.60 -3.93 -14.45
C GLY A 250 0.58 -4.52 -13.48
N PRO A 251 -0.70 -4.65 -13.90
CA PRO A 251 -1.71 -5.38 -13.14
C PRO A 251 -1.22 -6.79 -12.80
N ALA A 252 -1.46 -7.23 -11.56
CA ALA A 252 -0.97 -8.52 -11.08
C ALA A 252 -2.08 -9.30 -10.34
N PRO A 253 -2.03 -10.65 -10.31
CA PRO A 253 -2.97 -11.43 -9.55
C PRO A 253 -2.74 -11.31 -8.04
N ILE A 254 -3.79 -11.54 -7.27
CA ILE A 254 -3.70 -11.80 -5.82
C ILE A 254 -3.33 -13.27 -5.64
N LEU A 255 -2.45 -13.57 -4.68
CA LEU A 255 -2.07 -14.94 -4.36
C LEU A 255 -2.38 -15.24 -2.89
N LEU A 256 -2.81 -16.46 -2.63
CA LEU A 256 -2.91 -17.04 -1.29
C LEU A 256 -1.87 -18.15 -1.15
N GLN A 257 -1.12 -18.08 -0.05
CA GLN A 257 0.04 -18.96 0.15
C GLN A 257 -0.36 -20.27 0.84
N ALA A 258 0.17 -21.38 0.33
CA ALA A 258 0.24 -22.67 0.98
C ALA A 258 1.59 -22.82 1.69
N HIS A 259 1.71 -22.24 2.89
CA HIS A 259 2.97 -22.27 3.63
C HIS A 259 3.36 -23.69 4.06
N GLY A 260 4.65 -24.01 3.97
CA GLY A 260 5.18 -25.36 4.21
C GLY A 260 5.39 -25.75 5.68
N ASP A 261 4.89 -24.96 6.65
CA ASP A 261 4.98 -25.27 8.06
C ASP A 261 4.17 -26.54 8.42
N PRO A 262 4.47 -27.22 9.55
CA PRO A 262 3.81 -28.46 9.93
C PRO A 262 2.43 -28.27 10.58
N SER A 263 2.01 -27.03 10.89
CA SER A 263 0.75 -26.78 11.56
C SER A 263 -0.47 -27.10 10.69
N GLU A 264 -1.64 -27.17 11.28
CA GLU A 264 -2.91 -27.38 10.61
C GLU A 264 -3.20 -26.22 9.64
N PRO A 265 -3.80 -26.51 8.47
CA PRO A 265 -3.94 -25.54 7.39
C PRO A 265 -4.97 -24.44 7.70
N VAL A 266 -4.68 -23.24 7.21
CA VAL A 266 -5.57 -22.07 7.25
C VAL A 266 -6.76 -22.26 6.31
N SER A 267 -7.91 -21.72 6.70
CA SER A 267 -9.12 -21.69 5.88
C SER A 267 -9.50 -20.27 5.52
N PHE A 268 -10.13 -20.10 4.36
CA PHE A 268 -10.59 -18.82 3.83
C PHE A 268 -12.08 -18.88 3.44
N ARG A 269 -12.75 -17.74 3.50
CA ARG A 269 -14.10 -17.54 2.98
C ARG A 269 -14.35 -16.08 2.61
N ASN A 270 -15.47 -15.80 1.97
CA ASN A 270 -15.97 -14.45 1.71
C ASN A 270 -14.87 -13.51 1.21
N ILE A 271 -14.38 -13.77 -0.01
CA ILE A 271 -13.32 -12.96 -0.63
C ILE A 271 -13.91 -12.16 -1.78
N TRP A 272 -13.78 -10.85 -1.70
CA TRP A 272 -14.19 -9.95 -2.78
C TRP A 272 -13.29 -8.72 -2.84
N LEU A 273 -13.24 -8.09 -4.00
CA LEU A 273 -12.59 -6.80 -4.17
C LEU A 273 -13.46 -5.88 -5.02
N ARG A 274 -13.25 -4.58 -4.90
CA ARG A 274 -13.71 -3.58 -5.88
C ARG A 274 -12.52 -2.82 -6.43
N GLU A 275 -12.47 -2.68 -7.75
CA GLU A 275 -11.40 -1.97 -8.42
C GLU A 275 -11.52 -0.47 -8.17
N LEU A 276 -10.38 0.18 -7.93
CA LEU A 276 -10.29 1.62 -7.72
C LEU A 276 -9.63 2.29 -8.92
N PRO A 277 -10.01 3.54 -9.24
CA PRO A 277 -9.37 4.29 -10.30
C PRO A 277 -7.87 4.49 -10.02
N PRO A 278 -7.06 4.72 -11.05
CA PRO A 278 -5.69 5.19 -10.88
C PRO A 278 -5.67 6.50 -10.08
N ARG A 279 -4.63 6.67 -9.27
CA ARG A 279 -4.33 7.94 -8.59
C ARG A 279 -3.53 8.85 -9.49
#